data_2250fa0e5795bcdccc276bf584b2ccdf
#
_entry.id   2250fa0e5795bcdccc276bf584b2ccdf
#
_cell.length_a   1.000
_cell.length_b   1.000
_cell.length_c   1.000
_cell.angle_alpha   90.00
_cell.angle_beta   90.00
_cell.angle_gamma   90.00
#
_symmetry.space_group_name_H-M   'P 1'
#
loop_
_entity.id
_entity.type
_entity.pdbx_description
1 polymer ?
#
loop_
_entity_poly.entity_id
_entity_poly.type
_entity_poly.pdbx_seq_one_letter_code
_entity_poly.pdbx_strand_id
1 'polypeptide(L)'
;MHYSRIISVISILSISIFTLSCDDRLPSQVDTAVETGSLSLAHVFVHGETSNPTIVGEVLSDASAKTSVVVIARLLDADGAGVNGKSLQFSSDTEGSFDTSDPSTKYVPNFKEFGFPDMGGNGYAYARFTPDNGAEKIETTASSGAIITVKYTEDIIDNVEFSIFSQKEQVWPYTMNITADAQIDLGASSPYDVLLQNAYGHDLVGVLLNIESANGSIECGDTCYTDATGMVNTTFESYSFSENVGPGLVNTSFYHPAVGDTVTV
;
A
#
# COMPACT_ATOMS: atom_id res chain seq x y z
N MET A 1 -30.57 -32.05 -74.69
CA MET A 1 -29.15 -31.75 -74.40
C MET A 1 -28.96 -30.58 -73.37
N HIS A 2 -29.79 -30.41 -72.36
CA HIS A 2 -29.68 -29.29 -71.42
C HIS A 2 -29.56 -29.68 -69.95
N TYR A 3 -29.63 -30.95 -69.62
CA TYR A 3 -29.53 -31.40 -68.19
C TYR A 3 -28.13 -31.69 -67.71
N SER A 4 -27.15 -31.84 -68.59
CA SER A 4 -25.78 -32.21 -68.24
C SER A 4 -24.96 -31.03 -67.71
N ARG A 5 -25.33 -29.78 -68.04
CA ARG A 5 -24.55 -28.58 -67.59
C ARG A 5 -24.95 -28.00 -66.22
N ILE A 6 -26.17 -28.31 -65.75
CA ILE A 6 -26.64 -27.80 -64.45
C ILE A 6 -26.07 -28.64 -63.30
N ILE A 7 -25.84 -29.93 -63.48
CA ILE A 7 -25.28 -30.82 -62.46
C ILE A 7 -23.83 -30.51 -62.20
N SER A 8 -23.06 -30.08 -63.21
CA SER A 8 -21.62 -29.68 -63.00
C SER A 8 -21.45 -28.41 -62.21
N VAL A 9 -22.39 -27.46 -62.33
CA VAL A 9 -22.28 -26.19 -61.58
C VAL A 9 -22.63 -26.34 -60.09
N ILE A 10 -23.59 -27.21 -59.79
CA ILE A 10 -24.01 -27.51 -58.42
C ILE A 10 -22.91 -28.27 -57.65
N SER A 11 -22.22 -29.22 -58.35
CA SER A 11 -21.10 -29.95 -57.71
C SER A 11 -19.90 -29.08 -57.37
N ILE A 12 -19.59 -28.04 -58.18
CA ILE A 12 -18.50 -27.12 -57.89
C ILE A 12 -18.84 -26.18 -56.72
N LEU A 13 -20.10 -25.78 -56.60
CA LEU A 13 -20.55 -24.93 -55.51
C LEU A 13 -20.60 -25.66 -54.17
N SER A 14 -20.89 -26.97 -54.19
CA SER A 14 -20.95 -27.78 -52.96
C SER A 14 -19.56 -28.10 -52.38
N ILE A 15 -18.51 -28.12 -53.20
CA ILE A 15 -17.12 -28.37 -52.72
C ILE A 15 -16.50 -27.13 -52.14
N SER A 16 -16.92 -25.92 -52.52
CA SER A 16 -16.42 -24.67 -51.98
C SER A 16 -16.93 -24.32 -50.59
N ILE A 17 -18.00 -24.99 -50.12
CA ILE A 17 -18.58 -24.72 -48.79
C ILE A 17 -17.94 -25.58 -47.69
N PHE A 18 -17.26 -26.68 -48.03
CA PHE A 18 -16.64 -27.58 -47.06
C PHE A 18 -15.18 -27.29 -46.73
N THR A 19 -14.54 -26.30 -47.37
CA THR A 19 -13.16 -25.91 -47.05
C THR A 19 -13.04 -24.68 -46.11
N LEU A 20 -14.18 -24.20 -45.58
CA LEU A 20 -14.21 -23.08 -44.61
C LEU A 20 -14.51 -23.53 -43.17
N SER A 21 -14.23 -24.77 -42.84
CA SER A 21 -14.43 -25.26 -41.48
C SER A 21 -13.18 -25.95 -40.99
N CYS A 22 -12.65 -25.38 -39.99
CA CYS A 22 -11.63 -25.81 -39.03
C CYS A 22 -10.30 -25.03 -39.13
N ASP A 23 -10.34 -23.76 -38.92
CA ASP A 23 -9.29 -23.16 -38.12
C ASP A 23 -9.80 -23.06 -36.68
N ASP A 24 -9.81 -24.21 -35.98
CA ASP A 24 -9.95 -24.30 -34.52
C ASP A 24 -8.65 -23.85 -33.86
N ARG A 25 -8.05 -22.78 -34.34
CA ARG A 25 -7.25 -21.94 -33.51
C ARG A 25 -8.25 -21.16 -32.68
N LEU A 26 -8.44 -21.60 -31.42
CA LEU A 26 -8.81 -20.70 -30.35
C LEU A 26 -8.06 -19.41 -30.65
N PRO A 27 -8.74 -18.25 -30.70
CA PRO A 27 -8.01 -16.99 -30.77
C PRO A 27 -6.97 -17.09 -29.65
N SER A 28 -5.68 -17.18 -30.02
CA SER A 28 -4.63 -16.98 -29.06
C SER A 28 -5.08 -15.73 -28.34
N GLN A 29 -5.27 -15.83 -27.02
CA GLN A 29 -5.52 -14.63 -26.24
C GLN A 29 -4.42 -13.68 -26.71
N VAL A 30 -4.81 -12.71 -27.52
CA VAL A 30 -3.94 -11.61 -27.82
C VAL A 30 -3.70 -11.04 -26.45
N ASP A 31 -2.50 -11.25 -25.96
CA ASP A 31 -2.05 -10.62 -24.74
C ASP A 31 -2.11 -9.12 -25.06
N THR A 32 -3.28 -8.52 -24.78
CA THR A 32 -3.51 -7.11 -25.02
C THR A 32 -2.50 -6.41 -24.12
N ALA A 33 -1.41 -6.00 -24.72
CA ALA A 33 -0.46 -5.10 -24.05
C ALA A 33 -1.30 -3.95 -23.52
N VAL A 34 -1.16 -3.64 -22.25
CA VAL A 34 -1.74 -2.42 -21.67
C VAL A 34 -0.93 -1.29 -22.29
N GLU A 35 -1.36 -0.82 -23.47
CA GLU A 35 -0.65 0.22 -24.21
C GLU A 35 -0.80 1.58 -23.53
N THR A 36 -1.91 1.76 -22.81
CA THR A 36 -2.20 2.95 -22.00
C THR A 36 -2.74 2.52 -20.66
N GLY A 37 -2.11 2.96 -19.60
CA GLY A 37 -2.50 2.60 -18.24
C GLY A 37 -1.74 3.44 -17.22
N SER A 38 -1.94 3.13 -15.95
CA SER A 38 -1.26 3.78 -14.85
C SER A 38 -0.92 2.80 -13.74
N LEU A 39 0.04 3.18 -12.90
CA LEU A 39 0.30 2.55 -11.63
C LEU A 39 -0.33 3.39 -10.52
N SER A 40 -0.83 2.73 -9.49
CA SER A 40 -1.20 3.35 -8.22
C SER A 40 -0.38 2.67 -7.14
N LEU A 41 0.37 3.42 -6.36
CA LEU A 41 1.27 2.90 -5.34
C LEU A 41 0.77 3.24 -3.94
N ALA A 42 1.00 2.30 -3.02
CA ALA A 42 0.93 2.50 -1.59
C ALA A 42 2.15 1.84 -0.95
N HIS A 43 2.56 2.30 0.22
CA HIS A 43 3.65 1.67 0.95
C HIS A 43 3.38 1.65 2.44
N VAL A 44 4.08 0.76 3.13
CA VAL A 44 4.06 0.66 4.59
C VAL A 44 5.40 0.16 5.08
N PHE A 45 5.81 0.63 6.25
CA PHE A 45 7.02 0.17 6.90
C PHE A 45 6.70 -0.98 7.83
N VAL A 46 7.52 -2.02 7.79
CA VAL A 46 7.29 -3.24 8.56
C VAL A 46 8.56 -3.70 9.26
N HIS A 47 8.37 -4.37 10.39
CA HIS A 47 9.41 -5.02 11.16
C HIS A 47 9.16 -6.54 11.19
N GLY A 48 10.24 -7.33 11.26
CA GLY A 48 10.16 -8.77 11.41
C GLY A 48 10.11 -9.54 10.09
N GLU A 49 9.62 -10.76 10.13
CA GLU A 49 9.60 -11.65 8.98
C GLU A 49 8.37 -11.44 8.09
N THR A 50 8.46 -11.88 6.84
CA THR A 50 7.40 -11.73 5.83
C THR A 50 6.09 -12.42 6.21
N SER A 51 6.15 -13.46 7.03
CA SER A 51 4.98 -14.26 7.39
C SER A 51 4.09 -13.64 8.47
N ASN A 52 4.63 -12.71 9.26
CA ASN A 52 3.90 -12.00 10.31
C ASN A 52 4.57 -10.64 10.58
N PRO A 53 4.47 -9.68 9.65
CA PRO A 53 5.09 -8.38 9.82
C PRO A 53 4.37 -7.55 10.87
N THR A 54 5.13 -6.75 11.62
CA THR A 54 4.58 -5.70 12.49
C THR A 54 4.76 -4.36 11.78
N ILE A 55 3.71 -3.56 11.71
CA ILE A 55 3.75 -2.21 11.12
C ILE A 55 4.56 -1.31 12.04
N VAL A 56 5.43 -0.48 11.45
CA VAL A 56 6.33 0.45 12.15
C VAL A 56 6.31 1.81 11.47
N GLY A 57 6.86 2.82 12.12
CA GLY A 57 6.86 4.20 11.64
C GLY A 57 7.97 4.56 10.66
N GLU A 58 9.06 3.79 10.58
CA GLU A 58 10.23 4.10 9.73
C GLU A 58 11.03 2.86 9.36
N VAL A 59 11.96 3.06 8.41
CA VAL A 59 12.92 2.03 7.99
C VAL A 59 14.30 2.34 8.55
N LEU A 60 14.92 1.34 9.18
CA LEU A 60 16.28 1.39 9.70
C LEU A 60 17.19 0.46 8.90
N SER A 61 18.40 0.92 8.60
CA SER A 61 19.44 0.08 8.00
C SER A 61 20.23 -0.74 9.03
N ASP A 62 19.93 -0.58 10.32
CA ASP A 62 20.52 -1.41 11.38
C ASP A 62 20.08 -2.86 11.25
N ALA A 63 21.03 -3.77 11.11
CA ALA A 63 20.79 -5.22 10.97
C ALA A 63 19.96 -5.80 12.14
N SER A 64 20.02 -5.21 13.32
CA SER A 64 19.24 -5.63 14.49
C SER A 64 17.77 -5.23 14.39
N ALA A 65 17.46 -4.17 13.65
CA ALA A 65 16.11 -3.61 13.57
C ALA A 65 15.18 -4.43 12.65
N LYS A 66 15.73 -5.10 11.60
CA LYS A 66 14.97 -5.90 10.61
C LYS A 66 13.77 -5.17 10.02
N THR A 67 13.92 -3.87 9.78
CA THR A 67 12.86 -3.05 9.18
C THR A 67 12.95 -3.03 7.67
N SER A 68 11.82 -2.90 7.02
CA SER A 68 11.68 -2.96 5.57
C SER A 68 10.53 -2.07 5.12
N VAL A 69 10.45 -1.77 3.83
CA VAL A 69 9.27 -1.16 3.23
C VAL A 69 8.58 -2.18 2.31
N VAL A 70 7.27 -2.33 2.48
CA VAL A 70 6.42 -3.07 1.53
C VAL A 70 5.80 -2.05 0.61
N VAL A 71 6.07 -2.18 -0.69
CA VAL A 71 5.46 -1.37 -1.74
C VAL A 71 4.41 -2.20 -2.43
N ILE A 72 3.17 -1.70 -2.43
CA ILE A 72 1.99 -2.30 -3.05
C ILE A 72 1.71 -1.51 -4.31
N ALA A 73 1.69 -2.17 -5.45
CA ALA A 73 1.40 -1.57 -6.75
C ALA A 73 0.11 -2.14 -7.33
N ARG A 74 -0.70 -1.29 -7.92
CA ARG A 74 -1.86 -1.68 -8.72
C ARG A 74 -1.71 -1.19 -10.14
N LEU A 75 -1.68 -2.12 -11.09
CA LEU A 75 -1.70 -1.79 -12.52
C LEU A 75 -3.14 -1.63 -12.98
N LEU A 76 -3.42 -0.47 -13.55
CA LEU A 76 -4.72 -0.09 -14.08
C LEU A 76 -4.64 0.06 -15.61
N ASP A 77 -5.69 -0.32 -16.31
CA ASP A 77 -5.86 0.01 -17.73
C ASP A 77 -6.37 1.46 -17.91
N ALA A 78 -6.64 1.85 -19.15
CA ALA A 78 -7.13 3.19 -19.49
C ALA A 78 -8.50 3.51 -18.89
N ASP A 79 -9.30 2.49 -18.57
CA ASP A 79 -10.64 2.62 -17.96
C ASP A 79 -10.58 2.59 -16.43
N GLY A 80 -9.38 2.44 -15.85
CA GLY A 80 -9.15 2.36 -14.40
C GLY A 80 -9.43 0.98 -13.80
N ALA A 81 -9.59 -0.06 -14.63
CA ALA A 81 -9.76 -1.42 -14.16
C ALA A 81 -8.40 -2.10 -13.88
N GLY A 82 -8.34 -2.93 -12.83
CA GLY A 82 -7.11 -3.64 -12.45
C GLY A 82 -6.76 -4.77 -13.40
N VAL A 83 -5.52 -4.83 -13.87
CA VAL A 83 -5.02 -5.78 -14.87
C VAL A 83 -4.18 -6.87 -14.21
N ASN A 84 -4.59 -8.12 -14.32
CA ASN A 84 -3.87 -9.28 -13.78
C ASN A 84 -2.91 -9.90 -14.80
N GLY A 85 -1.95 -10.69 -14.30
CA GLY A 85 -1.04 -11.52 -15.11
C GLY A 85 0.08 -10.72 -15.79
N LYS A 86 0.32 -9.48 -15.36
CA LYS A 86 1.41 -8.64 -15.87
C LYS A 86 2.56 -8.62 -14.87
N SER A 87 3.78 -8.72 -15.35
CA SER A 87 4.98 -8.67 -14.53
C SER A 87 5.37 -7.22 -14.28
N LEU A 88 5.58 -6.85 -13.00
CA LEU A 88 6.09 -5.55 -12.60
C LEU A 88 7.53 -5.68 -12.15
N GLN A 89 8.35 -4.70 -12.50
CA GLN A 89 9.73 -4.60 -12.04
C GLN A 89 9.82 -3.62 -10.89
N PHE A 90 10.41 -4.06 -9.78
CA PHE A 90 10.74 -3.23 -8.62
C PHE A 90 12.23 -3.01 -8.57
N SER A 91 12.65 -1.78 -8.40
CA SER A 91 14.06 -1.39 -8.27
C SER A 91 14.22 -0.30 -7.23
N SER A 92 15.39 -0.19 -6.63
CA SER A 92 15.73 0.86 -5.66
C SER A 92 16.98 1.57 -6.12
N ASP A 93 17.07 2.86 -5.84
CA ASP A 93 18.29 3.67 -6.00
C ASP A 93 19.25 3.52 -4.81
N THR A 94 18.81 2.83 -3.75
CA THR A 94 19.57 2.57 -2.55
C THR A 94 19.92 1.08 -2.48
N GLU A 95 21.09 0.74 -1.91
CA GLU A 95 21.50 -0.64 -1.69
C GLU A 95 20.53 -1.39 -0.77
N GLY A 96 20.21 -2.61 -1.16
CA GLY A 96 19.25 -3.45 -0.45
C GLY A 96 18.75 -4.60 -1.31
N SER A 97 17.84 -5.37 -0.75
CA SER A 97 17.27 -6.55 -1.40
C SER A 97 15.76 -6.51 -1.44
N PHE A 98 15.20 -7.00 -2.55
CA PHE A 98 13.78 -7.31 -2.65
C PHE A 98 13.55 -8.79 -2.37
N ASP A 99 12.50 -9.13 -1.62
CA ASP A 99 12.03 -10.52 -1.50
C ASP A 99 11.43 -11.02 -2.82
N THR A 100 10.87 -10.11 -3.62
CA THR A 100 10.38 -10.34 -4.97
C THR A 100 10.71 -9.15 -5.85
N SER A 101 11.55 -9.33 -6.88
CA SER A 101 12.00 -8.27 -7.77
C SER A 101 11.10 -8.07 -9.00
N ASP A 102 10.30 -9.07 -9.37
CA ASP A 102 9.43 -9.09 -10.55
C ASP A 102 8.11 -9.81 -10.25
N PRO A 103 7.25 -9.25 -9.37
CA PRO A 103 5.98 -9.86 -9.03
C PRO A 103 4.94 -9.67 -10.12
N SER A 104 4.18 -10.73 -10.40
CA SER A 104 3.05 -10.67 -11.33
C SER A 104 1.80 -10.12 -10.65
N THR A 105 1.10 -9.23 -11.34
CA THR A 105 -0.18 -8.69 -10.88
C THR A 105 -1.26 -9.78 -10.79
N LYS A 106 -2.04 -9.74 -9.72
CA LYS A 106 -3.07 -10.74 -9.43
C LYS A 106 -4.25 -10.13 -8.65
N TYR A 107 -5.28 -10.94 -8.48
CA TYR A 107 -6.32 -10.62 -7.52
C TYR A 107 -5.81 -10.82 -6.08
N VAL A 108 -5.96 -9.78 -5.25
CA VAL A 108 -5.67 -9.84 -3.81
C VAL A 108 -6.95 -9.44 -3.06
N PRO A 109 -7.45 -10.23 -2.11
CA PRO A 109 -8.70 -9.93 -1.42
C PRO A 109 -8.61 -8.66 -0.57
N ASN A 110 -7.52 -8.45 0.12
CA ASN A 110 -7.18 -7.23 0.88
C ASN A 110 -5.70 -7.26 1.28
N PHE A 111 -5.22 -6.17 1.88
CA PHE A 111 -3.89 -6.03 2.46
C PHE A 111 -3.95 -5.66 3.95
N LYS A 112 -4.88 -6.28 4.69
CA LYS A 112 -5.07 -5.97 6.11
C LYS A 112 -3.83 -6.25 6.96
N GLU A 113 -3.01 -7.23 6.59
CA GLU A 113 -1.73 -7.54 7.24
C GLU A 113 -0.72 -6.39 7.15
N PHE A 114 -0.91 -5.49 6.20
CA PHE A 114 -0.10 -4.28 6.00
C PHE A 114 -0.87 -2.99 6.36
N GLY A 115 -1.97 -3.08 7.09
CA GLY A 115 -2.74 -1.92 7.54
C GLY A 115 -3.74 -1.35 6.50
N PHE A 116 -3.97 -2.04 5.38
CA PHE A 116 -4.90 -1.61 4.33
C PHE A 116 -6.07 -2.59 4.15
N PRO A 117 -7.02 -2.65 5.09
CA PRO A 117 -8.11 -3.63 5.06
C PRO A 117 -9.06 -3.44 3.87
N ASP A 118 -9.23 -2.21 3.39
CA ASP A 118 -10.14 -1.87 2.28
C ASP A 118 -9.45 -1.88 0.90
N MET A 119 -8.12 -2.07 0.87
CA MET A 119 -7.37 -2.16 -0.38
C MET A 119 -7.40 -3.61 -0.88
N GLY A 120 -7.97 -3.84 -2.07
CA GLY A 120 -8.02 -5.17 -2.68
C GLY A 120 -8.63 -5.16 -4.07
N GLY A 121 -8.68 -6.34 -4.71
CA GLY A 121 -9.23 -6.54 -6.05
C GLY A 121 -8.18 -7.02 -7.06
N ASN A 122 -8.43 -6.74 -8.35
CA ASN A 122 -7.53 -7.12 -9.45
C ASN A 122 -6.38 -6.13 -9.64
N GLY A 123 -5.31 -6.61 -10.26
CA GLY A 123 -4.20 -5.79 -10.73
C GLY A 123 -3.10 -5.54 -9.70
N TYR A 124 -3.14 -6.20 -8.55
CA TYR A 124 -2.18 -5.96 -7.47
C TYR A 124 -0.94 -6.85 -7.55
N ALA A 125 0.21 -6.23 -7.32
CA ALA A 125 1.47 -6.87 -6.99
C ALA A 125 2.13 -6.12 -5.84
N TYR A 126 3.01 -6.77 -5.09
CA TYR A 126 3.78 -6.11 -4.04
C TYR A 126 5.16 -6.74 -3.90
N ALA A 127 6.11 -5.95 -3.42
CA ALA A 127 7.44 -6.40 -3.06
C ALA A 127 7.85 -5.74 -1.75
N ARG A 128 8.68 -6.45 -1.00
CA ARG A 128 9.28 -5.97 0.23
C ARG A 128 10.75 -5.66 -0.03
N PHE A 129 11.13 -4.43 0.23
CA PHE A 129 12.51 -3.96 0.17
C PHE A 129 13.10 -3.89 1.57
N THR A 130 14.28 -4.47 1.75
CA THR A 130 15.06 -4.37 2.98
C THR A 130 16.39 -3.71 2.64
N PRO A 131 16.71 -2.53 3.22
CA PRO A 131 17.97 -1.87 2.97
C PRO A 131 19.13 -2.69 3.54
N ASP A 132 20.26 -2.64 2.84
CA ASP A 132 21.48 -3.26 3.34
C ASP A 132 22.03 -2.50 4.54
N ASN A 133 22.58 -3.24 5.47
CA ASN A 133 23.27 -2.69 6.62
C ASN A 133 24.54 -1.97 6.15
N GLY A 134 24.60 -0.65 6.37
CA GLY A 134 25.73 0.18 5.96
C GLY A 134 25.66 0.67 4.51
N ALA A 135 24.45 0.74 3.90
CA ALA A 135 24.23 1.36 2.60
C ALA A 135 25.00 2.69 2.48
N GLU A 136 25.73 2.86 1.39
CA GLU A 136 26.66 4.00 1.19
C GLU A 136 25.99 5.38 1.29
N LYS A 137 24.68 5.45 0.97
CA LYS A 137 23.92 6.70 1.02
C LYS A 137 23.43 7.08 2.43
N ILE A 138 23.58 6.20 3.41
CA ILE A 138 23.07 6.43 4.75
C ILE A 138 24.20 6.99 5.61
N GLU A 139 24.12 8.28 5.93
CA GLU A 139 25.03 8.92 6.85
C GLU A 139 24.71 8.55 8.31
N THR A 140 25.72 8.46 9.15
CA THR A 140 25.58 8.04 10.56
C THR A 140 24.79 9.03 11.42
N THR A 141 24.55 10.24 10.91
CA THR A 141 23.91 11.35 11.65
C THR A 141 22.67 11.92 10.96
N ALA A 142 22.29 11.40 9.79
CA ALA A 142 21.13 11.86 9.03
C ALA A 142 20.36 10.70 8.39
N SER A 143 19.12 10.95 8.02
CA SER A 143 18.39 10.05 7.13
C SER A 143 18.90 10.20 5.70
N SER A 144 18.83 9.13 4.92
CA SER A 144 19.04 9.18 3.48
C SER A 144 17.71 8.98 2.76
N GLY A 145 17.42 9.82 1.78
CA GLY A 145 16.29 9.59 0.88
C GLY A 145 16.52 8.33 0.05
N ALA A 146 15.49 7.53 -0.09
CA ALA A 146 15.47 6.33 -0.92
C ALA A 146 14.26 6.37 -1.85
N ILE A 147 14.44 5.88 -3.07
CA ILE A 147 13.40 5.81 -4.09
C ILE A 147 13.25 4.37 -4.54
N ILE A 148 12.04 3.82 -4.41
CA ILE A 148 11.66 2.57 -5.05
C ILE A 148 10.86 2.90 -6.29
N THR A 149 11.35 2.45 -7.43
CA THR A 149 10.70 2.58 -8.73
C THR A 149 9.96 1.30 -9.06
N VAL A 150 8.68 1.42 -9.40
CA VAL A 150 7.84 0.34 -9.93
C VAL A 150 7.56 0.62 -11.39
N LYS A 151 7.83 -0.36 -12.25
CA LYS A 151 7.75 -0.23 -13.69
C LYS A 151 7.01 -1.40 -14.31
N TYR A 152 6.09 -1.11 -15.21
CA TYR A 152 5.49 -2.09 -16.12
C TYR A 152 6.08 -1.95 -17.53
N THR A 153 6.09 -0.73 -18.09
CA THR A 153 6.73 -0.36 -19.36
C THR A 153 7.53 0.92 -19.16
N GLU A 154 8.25 1.39 -20.18
CA GLU A 154 8.98 2.67 -20.08
C GLU A 154 8.05 3.88 -19.83
N ASP A 155 6.78 3.78 -20.26
CA ASP A 155 5.79 4.86 -20.12
C ASP A 155 4.85 4.66 -18.91
N ILE A 156 4.84 3.46 -18.31
CA ILE A 156 4.02 3.15 -17.13
C ILE A 156 4.95 2.84 -15.97
N ILE A 157 5.33 3.90 -15.27
CA ILE A 157 6.31 3.90 -14.18
C ILE A 157 5.83 4.84 -13.08
N ASP A 158 6.08 4.48 -11.82
CA ASP A 158 5.78 5.30 -10.65
C ASP A 158 6.78 5.03 -9.53
N ASN A 159 6.89 5.93 -8.56
CA ASN A 159 7.91 5.92 -7.53
C ASN A 159 7.31 6.09 -6.13
N VAL A 160 7.96 5.46 -5.16
CA VAL A 160 7.76 5.70 -3.72
C VAL A 160 9.05 6.29 -3.17
N GLU A 161 8.95 7.44 -2.52
CA GLU A 161 10.06 8.09 -1.82
C GLU A 161 9.88 7.91 -0.31
N PHE A 162 10.96 7.60 0.40
CA PHE A 162 10.95 7.47 1.85
C PHE A 162 12.35 7.71 2.42
N SER A 163 12.44 7.84 3.74
CA SER A 163 13.72 8.00 4.42
C SER A 163 14.17 6.69 5.05
N ILE A 164 15.48 6.42 4.98
CA ILE A 164 16.13 5.34 5.70
C ILE A 164 17.04 5.94 6.76
N PHE A 165 16.95 5.44 7.97
CA PHE A 165 17.72 5.89 9.12
C PHE A 165 18.76 4.82 9.48
N SER A 166 19.97 5.23 9.85
CA SER A 166 21.02 4.29 10.22
C SER A 166 20.91 3.82 11.68
N GLN A 167 20.30 4.62 12.54
CA GLN A 167 20.20 4.36 13.98
C GLN A 167 18.83 4.74 14.51
N LYS A 168 18.39 4.06 15.57
CA LYS A 168 17.12 4.33 16.25
C LYS A 168 16.99 5.77 16.73
N GLU A 169 18.09 6.31 17.25
CA GLU A 169 18.14 7.64 17.84
C GLU A 169 17.90 8.75 16.83
N GLN A 170 18.09 8.47 15.54
CA GLN A 170 17.87 9.45 14.47
C GLN A 170 16.38 9.71 14.18
N VAL A 171 15.51 8.78 14.55
CA VAL A 171 14.06 8.93 14.36
C VAL A 171 13.35 9.46 15.61
N TRP A 172 14.07 9.65 16.69
CA TRP A 172 13.58 10.18 17.93
C TRP A 172 14.04 11.66 18.12
N PRO A 173 13.17 12.59 18.56
CA PRO A 173 11.75 12.40 18.91
C PRO A 173 10.83 12.41 17.70
N TYR A 174 9.66 11.78 17.84
CA TYR A 174 8.56 11.88 16.89
C TYR A 174 7.79 13.17 17.11
N THR A 175 7.13 13.62 16.05
CA THR A 175 6.14 14.69 16.15
C THR A 175 4.74 14.08 16.00
N MET A 176 3.94 14.25 17.03
CA MET A 176 2.53 13.87 17.04
C MET A 176 1.70 15.16 17.22
N ASN A 177 1.02 15.56 16.16
CA ASN A 177 0.16 16.73 16.16
C ASN A 177 -1.29 16.29 16.29
N ILE A 178 -1.94 16.73 17.38
CA ILE A 178 -3.34 16.40 17.65
C ILE A 178 -4.18 17.63 17.42
N THR A 179 -5.25 17.47 16.65
CA THR A 179 -6.29 18.49 16.43
C THR A 179 -7.61 18.00 16.99
N ALA A 180 -8.13 18.69 18.00
CA ALA A 180 -9.41 18.38 18.63
C ALA A 180 -10.07 19.68 19.14
N ASP A 181 -11.36 19.63 19.39
CA ASP A 181 -12.06 20.73 20.01
C ASP A 181 -11.61 20.92 21.46
N ALA A 182 -11.37 22.17 21.86
CA ALA A 182 -10.96 22.50 23.22
C ALA A 182 -12.06 22.27 24.28
N GLN A 183 -13.31 22.21 23.85
CA GLN A 183 -14.48 21.95 24.68
C GLN A 183 -15.52 21.19 23.88
N ILE A 184 -16.19 20.26 24.55
CA ILE A 184 -17.28 19.47 23.97
C ILE A 184 -18.41 19.34 25.01
N ASP A 185 -19.64 19.40 24.57
CA ASP A 185 -20.81 19.18 25.42
C ASP A 185 -20.94 17.70 25.80
N LEU A 186 -21.54 17.43 26.95
CA LEU A 186 -21.81 16.05 27.39
C LEU A 186 -22.70 15.32 26.37
N GLY A 187 -22.30 14.11 25.98
CA GLY A 187 -22.99 13.30 24.99
C GLY A 187 -22.86 13.80 23.55
N ALA A 188 -21.99 14.77 23.31
CA ALA A 188 -21.69 15.25 21.95
C ALA A 188 -20.43 14.59 21.38
N SER A 189 -20.32 14.64 20.04
CA SER A 189 -19.17 14.13 19.31
C SER A 189 -18.32 15.29 18.77
N SER A 190 -17.02 15.09 18.68
CA SER A 190 -16.06 16.05 18.14
C SER A 190 -14.99 15.32 17.29
N PRO A 191 -14.53 15.91 16.18
CA PRO A 191 -13.38 15.40 15.45
C PRO A 191 -12.15 15.28 16.36
N TYR A 192 -11.39 14.20 16.18
CA TYR A 192 -10.12 13.97 16.83
C TYR A 192 -9.14 13.45 15.77
N ASP A 193 -8.28 14.33 15.29
CA ASP A 193 -7.35 14.05 14.21
C ASP A 193 -5.93 14.00 14.76
N VAL A 194 -5.17 12.99 14.36
CA VAL A 194 -3.77 12.80 14.75
C VAL A 194 -2.90 12.72 13.51
N LEU A 195 -1.92 13.60 13.39
CA LEU A 195 -0.85 13.53 12.40
C LEU A 195 0.41 13.02 13.07
N LEU A 196 0.95 11.91 12.58
CA LEU A 196 2.19 11.32 13.07
C LEU A 196 3.29 11.47 12.03
N GLN A 197 4.39 12.12 12.43
CA GLN A 197 5.56 12.33 11.59
C GLN A 197 6.85 11.94 12.34
N ASN A 198 7.91 11.62 11.61
CA ASN A 198 9.22 11.42 12.20
C ASN A 198 9.89 12.78 12.53
N ALA A 199 11.09 12.74 13.11
CA ALA A 199 11.86 13.93 13.47
C ALA A 199 12.21 14.86 12.30
N TYR A 200 12.09 14.36 11.05
CA TYR A 200 12.38 15.11 9.82
C TYR A 200 11.11 15.58 9.09
N GLY A 201 9.93 15.39 9.71
CA GLY A 201 8.66 15.84 9.14
C GLY A 201 8.09 14.91 8.06
N HIS A 202 8.59 13.68 7.91
CA HIS A 202 8.02 12.71 6.99
C HIS A 202 6.85 11.97 7.65
N ASP A 203 5.79 11.78 6.91
CA ASP A 203 4.57 11.12 7.36
C ASP A 203 4.82 9.64 7.65
N LEU A 204 4.36 9.18 8.80
CA LEU A 204 4.48 7.78 9.22
C LEU A 204 3.19 7.03 8.88
N VAL A 205 3.24 6.21 7.84
CA VAL A 205 2.09 5.51 7.24
C VAL A 205 1.90 4.13 7.86
N GLY A 206 0.64 3.73 8.08
CA GLY A 206 0.29 2.38 8.56
C GLY A 206 0.67 2.11 10.02
N VAL A 207 0.90 3.13 10.82
CA VAL A 207 1.21 3.01 12.25
C VAL A 207 -0.08 2.88 13.05
N LEU A 208 -0.19 1.84 13.88
CA LEU A 208 -1.30 1.68 14.82
C LEU A 208 -1.13 2.64 15.99
N LEU A 209 -2.10 3.53 16.19
CA LEU A 209 -2.22 4.36 17.37
C LEU A 209 -3.17 3.72 18.39
N ASN A 210 -2.78 3.73 19.64
CA ASN A 210 -3.68 3.45 20.76
C ASN A 210 -4.18 4.80 21.30
N ILE A 211 -5.49 5.04 21.21
CA ILE A 211 -6.13 6.28 21.64
C ILE A 211 -7.11 5.94 22.75
N GLU A 212 -6.84 6.41 23.95
CA GLU A 212 -7.62 6.11 25.15
C GLU A 212 -8.18 7.39 25.77
N SER A 213 -9.41 7.33 26.26
CA SER A 213 -10.02 8.42 26.99
C SER A 213 -10.71 7.93 28.27
N ALA A 214 -10.59 8.69 29.34
CA ALA A 214 -11.30 8.43 30.58
C ALA A 214 -12.75 8.90 30.54
N ASN A 215 -13.10 9.90 29.70
CA ASN A 215 -14.39 10.60 29.74
C ASN A 215 -15.21 10.47 28.45
N GLY A 216 -14.85 9.50 27.59
CA GLY A 216 -15.50 9.25 26.33
C GLY A 216 -15.00 8.01 25.64
N SER A 217 -15.40 7.85 24.38
CA SER A 217 -14.97 6.77 23.49
C SER A 217 -14.40 7.32 22.18
N ILE A 218 -13.53 6.57 21.56
CA ILE A 218 -12.97 6.87 20.24
C ILE A 218 -13.54 5.89 19.22
N GLU A 219 -14.02 6.40 18.09
CA GLU A 219 -14.75 5.60 17.10
C GLU A 219 -13.87 4.51 16.46
N CYS A 220 -12.59 4.78 16.17
CA CYS A 220 -11.71 3.80 15.53
C CYS A 220 -11.29 2.63 16.43
N GLY A 221 -11.41 2.75 17.76
CA GLY A 221 -11.07 1.70 18.69
C GLY A 221 -9.66 1.13 18.49
N ASP A 222 -9.56 -0.20 18.31
CA ASP A 222 -8.29 -0.92 18.15
C ASP A 222 -7.72 -0.85 16.73
N THR A 223 -8.31 -0.06 15.82
CA THR A 223 -7.94 -0.02 14.39
C THR A 223 -7.53 1.36 13.89
N CYS A 224 -7.06 2.21 14.78
CA CYS A 224 -6.60 3.57 14.45
C CYS A 224 -5.23 3.54 13.74
N TYR A 225 -5.19 3.14 12.47
CA TYR A 225 -3.97 3.16 11.66
C TYR A 225 -3.83 4.50 10.94
N THR A 226 -2.60 5.03 10.91
CA THR A 226 -2.29 6.21 10.08
C THR A 226 -2.44 5.87 8.60
N ASP A 227 -3.06 6.77 7.86
CA ASP A 227 -3.27 6.66 6.41
C ASP A 227 -2.01 7.04 5.60
N ALA A 228 -2.14 7.16 4.26
CA ALA A 228 -1.06 7.51 3.35
C ALA A 228 -0.47 8.92 3.59
N THR A 229 -1.10 9.75 4.40
CA THR A 229 -0.66 11.09 4.79
C THR A 229 -0.23 11.17 6.25
N GLY A 230 -0.03 10.03 6.92
CA GLY A 230 0.32 9.95 8.33
C GLY A 230 -0.81 10.32 9.28
N MET A 231 -2.06 10.42 8.78
CA MET A 231 -3.22 10.87 9.56
C MET A 231 -4.04 9.70 10.09
N VAL A 232 -4.56 9.87 11.31
CA VAL A 232 -5.76 9.16 11.79
C VAL A 232 -6.85 10.20 11.95
N ASN A 233 -7.94 10.06 11.20
CA ASN A 233 -9.12 10.88 11.33
C ASN A 233 -10.18 10.05 12.06
N THR A 234 -10.60 10.48 13.24
CA THR A 234 -11.58 9.76 14.06
C THR A 234 -12.50 10.72 14.80
N THR A 235 -13.43 10.17 15.55
CA THR A 235 -14.39 10.92 16.34
C THR A 235 -14.26 10.54 17.81
N PHE A 236 -14.15 11.55 18.65
CA PHE A 236 -14.31 11.40 20.09
C PHE A 236 -15.77 11.64 20.45
N GLU A 237 -16.37 10.73 21.23
CA GLU A 237 -17.71 10.84 21.78
C GLU A 237 -17.62 10.97 23.29
N SER A 238 -18.10 12.10 23.86
CA SER A 238 -18.11 12.30 25.30
C SER A 238 -19.22 11.50 25.97
N TYR A 239 -18.97 11.02 27.19
CA TYR A 239 -20.05 10.39 27.98
C TYR A 239 -21.09 11.43 28.42
N SER A 240 -22.34 11.02 28.46
CA SER A 240 -23.49 11.90 28.78
C SER A 240 -23.73 12.10 30.28
N PHE A 241 -22.84 11.60 31.16
CA PHE A 241 -23.01 11.67 32.61
C PHE A 241 -22.42 12.96 33.20
N SER A 242 -23.15 13.62 34.08
CA SER A 242 -22.76 14.89 34.71
C SER A 242 -21.49 14.80 35.57
N GLU A 243 -21.15 13.63 36.09
CA GLU A 243 -19.89 13.37 36.80
C GLU A 243 -18.65 13.50 35.90
N ASN A 244 -18.82 13.45 34.58
CA ASN A 244 -17.74 13.61 33.63
C ASN A 244 -17.47 15.08 33.22
N VAL A 245 -18.17 16.05 33.85
CA VAL A 245 -17.90 17.48 33.63
C VAL A 245 -16.57 17.84 34.27
N GLY A 246 -15.65 18.31 33.47
CA GLY A 246 -14.33 18.71 33.95
C GLY A 246 -13.28 18.57 32.85
N PRO A 247 -12.00 18.69 33.19
CA PRO A 247 -10.90 18.46 32.24
C PRO A 247 -10.96 17.03 31.71
N GLY A 248 -11.13 16.87 30.40
CA GLY A 248 -10.97 15.60 29.70
C GLY A 248 -9.50 15.30 29.44
N LEU A 249 -9.14 14.03 29.46
CA LEU A 249 -7.81 13.56 29.07
C LEU A 249 -7.97 12.49 28.00
N VAL A 250 -7.36 12.72 26.84
CA VAL A 250 -7.20 11.72 25.79
C VAL A 250 -5.71 11.47 25.63
N ASN A 251 -5.29 10.22 25.83
CA ASN A 251 -3.91 9.79 25.63
C ASN A 251 -3.80 9.11 24.25
N THR A 252 -2.87 9.59 23.44
CA THR A 252 -2.51 8.94 22.17
C THR A 252 -1.12 8.38 22.26
N SER A 253 -0.95 7.11 21.93
CA SER A 253 0.34 6.43 21.98
C SER A 253 0.52 5.45 20.84
N PHE A 254 1.76 5.14 20.49
CA PHE A 254 2.09 4.02 19.60
C PHE A 254 3.35 3.33 20.09
N TYR A 255 3.45 2.02 19.80
CA TYR A 255 4.65 1.24 20.08
C TYR A 255 5.54 1.20 18.83
N HIS A 256 6.80 1.60 19.01
CA HIS A 256 7.80 1.53 17.97
C HIS A 256 8.73 0.32 18.19
N PRO A 257 8.54 -0.80 17.47
CA PRO A 257 9.26 -2.04 17.76
C PRO A 257 10.78 -1.94 17.54
N ALA A 258 11.24 -1.11 16.60
CA ALA A 258 12.66 -0.92 16.36
C ALA A 258 13.36 -0.14 17.48
N VAL A 259 12.67 0.81 18.12
CA VAL A 259 13.13 1.53 19.32
C VAL A 259 12.88 0.72 20.59
N GLY A 260 11.82 -0.09 20.60
CA GLY A 260 11.44 -0.92 21.74
C GLY A 260 10.77 -0.14 22.86
N ASP A 261 10.10 0.97 22.53
CA ASP A 261 9.45 1.85 23.50
C ASP A 261 8.09 2.35 22.98
N THR A 262 7.29 2.91 23.90
CA THR A 262 6.00 3.53 23.60
C THR A 262 6.12 5.04 23.68
N VAL A 263 5.72 5.71 22.59
CA VAL A 263 5.59 7.16 22.52
C VAL A 263 4.17 7.53 22.92
N THR A 264 4.02 8.48 23.83
CA THR A 264 2.70 8.96 24.31
C THR A 264 2.66 10.49 24.30
N VAL A 265 1.53 11.04 23.84
CA VAL A 265 1.21 12.47 23.88
C VAL A 265 -0.15 12.68 24.53
#